data_93a058547ae90ca81eecb815db567a2c
#
_entry.id   93a058547ae90ca81eecb815db567a2c
#
_cell.length_a   1.000
_cell.length_b   1.000
_cell.length_c   1.000
_cell.angle_alpha   90.00
_cell.angle_beta   90.00
_cell.angle_gamma   90.00
#
_symmetry.space_group_name_H-M   'P 1'
#
loop_
_entity.id
_entity.type
_entity.pdbx_description
1 polymer ?
#
loop_
_entity_poly.entity_id
_entity_poly.type
_entity_poly.pdbx_seq_one_letter_code
_entity_poly.pdbx_strand_id
1 'polypeptide(L)'
;MGWLSCLDIEAGKVSLGFVFFKMKPSFILILLAVFVYGFIHSVLASDKVKALSRRWFGPASERAYRVVYNLFAALSFLPVLALAGILPDQLIYRIPSPWTLLSLALQVMAVLMLGMGLLQTDLWYFLGVRQLLQPGASEPNELVISGLYRRVRHPLYTAGLLFIWLAPQMTLNLLALNLGLTVYILVGAMLEERKLLRQFGGAYTEYQKRTPMLIPRLGRVE
;
A
#
# COMPACT_ATOMS: atom_id res chain seq x y z
N MET A 1 6.57 32.98 -12.72
CA MET A 1 6.04 33.72 -13.89
C MET A 1 5.81 32.70 -14.99
N GLY A 2 4.54 32.46 -15.46
CA GLY A 2 4.30 31.65 -16.65
C GLY A 2 3.18 30.61 -16.57
N TRP A 3 2.04 30.89 -15.91
CA TRP A 3 0.87 29.97 -15.93
C TRP A 3 -0.47 30.69 -16.21
N LEU A 4 -0.43 31.91 -16.79
CA LEU A 4 -1.64 32.70 -17.07
C LEU A 4 -1.69 33.26 -18.50
N SER A 5 -1.11 32.58 -19.48
CA SER A 5 -1.19 33.03 -20.87
C SER A 5 -1.56 31.89 -21.82
N CYS A 6 -2.78 31.40 -21.72
CA CYS A 6 -3.47 30.65 -22.78
C CYS A 6 -4.98 30.80 -22.61
N LEU A 7 -5.44 32.03 -22.42
CA LEU A 7 -6.80 32.44 -22.76
C LEU A 7 -6.68 33.38 -23.95
N ASP A 8 -6.50 32.85 -25.15
CA ASP A 8 -6.74 33.57 -26.36
C ASP A 8 -8.25 33.70 -26.53
N ILE A 9 -8.76 34.87 -26.14
CA ILE A 9 -10.16 35.27 -26.44
C ILE A 9 -10.13 35.95 -27.83
N GLU A 10 -10.13 35.14 -28.86
CA GLU A 10 -10.53 35.60 -30.18
C GLU A 10 -11.93 35.11 -30.51
N ALA A 11 -12.83 36.09 -30.72
CA ALA A 11 -14.11 35.97 -31.39
C ALA A 11 -15.08 34.88 -30.89
N GLY A 12 -15.47 34.92 -29.62
CA GLY A 12 -16.74 34.26 -29.20
C GLY A 12 -16.81 32.73 -29.29
N LYS A 13 -15.73 32.03 -29.54
CA LYS A 13 -15.67 30.56 -29.51
C LYS A 13 -14.81 30.10 -28.33
N VAL A 14 -15.46 29.70 -27.23
CA VAL A 14 -14.84 28.93 -26.18
C VAL A 14 -14.58 27.54 -26.75
N SER A 15 -13.39 27.33 -27.31
CA SER A 15 -12.92 25.97 -27.59
C SER A 15 -12.44 25.36 -26.25
N LEU A 16 -13.21 24.44 -25.70
CA LEU A 16 -12.72 23.54 -24.67
C LEU A 16 -11.59 22.71 -25.29
N GLY A 17 -10.37 23.23 -25.26
CA GLY A 17 -9.17 22.45 -25.56
C GLY A 17 -9.07 21.35 -24.53
N PHE A 18 -9.52 20.14 -24.87
CA PHE A 18 -9.11 18.94 -24.16
C PHE A 18 -7.57 18.90 -24.24
N VAL A 19 -6.91 19.32 -23.18
CA VAL A 19 -5.49 19.06 -23.00
C VAL A 19 -5.36 17.56 -22.90
N PHE A 20 -5.12 16.90 -24.03
CA PHE A 20 -4.65 15.53 -24.05
C PHE A 20 -3.30 15.54 -23.29
N PHE A 21 -3.35 15.18 -22.03
CA PHE A 21 -2.18 14.99 -21.21
C PHE A 21 -1.42 13.81 -21.85
N LYS A 22 -0.45 14.14 -22.71
CA LYS A 22 0.41 13.13 -23.36
C LYS A 22 1.19 12.47 -22.24
N MET A 23 0.66 11.33 -21.74
CA MET A 23 1.26 10.60 -20.62
C MET A 23 2.72 10.33 -20.94
N LYS A 24 3.62 10.83 -20.07
CA LYS A 24 5.06 10.64 -20.28
C LYS A 24 5.39 9.15 -20.19
N PRO A 25 6.32 8.65 -21.02
CA PRO A 25 6.72 7.24 -20.97
C PRO A 25 7.16 6.77 -19.58
N SER A 26 7.82 7.65 -18.80
CA SER A 26 8.21 7.36 -17.41
C SER A 26 7.02 7.04 -16.51
N PHE A 27 5.91 7.78 -16.63
CA PHE A 27 4.68 7.56 -15.88
C PHE A 27 4.09 6.16 -16.14
N ILE A 28 3.98 5.80 -17.43
CA ILE A 28 3.46 4.49 -17.84
C ILE A 28 4.39 3.37 -17.37
N LEU A 29 5.70 3.54 -17.53
CA LEU A 29 6.69 2.54 -17.14
C LEU A 29 6.65 2.27 -15.63
N ILE A 30 6.49 3.31 -14.79
CA ILE A 30 6.37 3.15 -13.34
C ILE A 30 5.09 2.42 -12.99
N LEU A 31 3.95 2.77 -13.60
CA LEU A 31 2.68 2.05 -13.38
C LEU A 31 2.80 0.57 -13.76
N LEU A 32 3.43 0.26 -14.89
CA LEU A 32 3.68 -1.12 -15.32
C LEU A 32 4.61 -1.84 -14.34
N ALA A 33 5.67 -1.19 -13.86
CA ALA A 33 6.58 -1.76 -12.89
C ALA A 33 5.87 -2.09 -11.57
N VAL A 34 5.02 -1.18 -11.05
CA VAL A 34 4.19 -1.43 -9.86
C VAL A 34 3.20 -2.56 -10.11
N PHE A 35 2.56 -2.60 -11.28
CA PHE A 35 1.64 -3.69 -11.64
C PHE A 35 2.34 -5.04 -11.68
N VAL A 36 3.49 -5.15 -12.35
CA VAL A 36 4.28 -6.38 -12.43
C VAL A 36 4.75 -6.81 -11.04
N TYR A 37 5.28 -5.86 -10.24
CA TYR A 37 5.65 -6.12 -8.86
C TYR A 37 4.48 -6.66 -8.05
N GLY A 38 3.34 -5.95 -8.05
CA GLY A 38 2.15 -6.32 -7.29
C GLY A 38 1.57 -7.67 -7.73
N PHE A 39 1.60 -7.97 -9.03
CA PHE A 39 1.17 -9.26 -9.57
C PHE A 39 2.05 -10.40 -9.07
N ILE A 40 3.39 -10.29 -9.23
CA ILE A 40 4.33 -11.30 -8.75
C ILE A 40 4.21 -11.50 -7.24
N HIS A 41 4.17 -10.40 -6.48
CA HIS A 41 4.01 -10.42 -5.03
C HIS A 41 2.71 -11.14 -4.62
N SER A 42 1.58 -10.83 -5.25
CA SER A 42 0.29 -11.46 -4.96
C SER A 42 0.27 -12.95 -5.32
N VAL A 43 0.89 -13.33 -6.44
CA VAL A 43 1.03 -14.75 -6.83
C VAL A 43 1.84 -15.51 -5.81
N LEU A 44 3.00 -14.99 -5.40
CA LEU A 44 3.85 -15.60 -4.38
C LEU A 44 3.17 -15.66 -3.00
N ALA A 45 2.31 -14.70 -2.64
CA ALA A 45 1.54 -14.72 -1.40
C ALA A 45 0.45 -15.81 -1.38
N SER A 46 0.08 -16.37 -2.54
CA SER A 46 -1.03 -17.30 -2.67
C SER A 46 -0.76 -18.66 -2.00
N ASP A 47 -1.82 -19.27 -1.47
CA ASP A 47 -1.74 -20.59 -0.84
C ASP A 47 -1.34 -21.69 -1.85
N LYS A 48 -1.65 -21.49 -3.16
CA LYS A 48 -1.24 -22.42 -4.23
C LYS A 48 0.28 -22.49 -4.37
N VAL A 49 0.96 -21.33 -4.37
CA VAL A 49 2.44 -21.28 -4.51
C VAL A 49 3.11 -21.80 -3.24
N LYS A 50 2.56 -21.50 -2.04
CA LYS A 50 3.03 -22.09 -0.77
C LYS A 50 2.94 -23.61 -0.80
N ALA A 51 1.79 -24.16 -1.23
CA ALA A 51 1.60 -25.61 -1.34
C ALA A 51 2.56 -26.25 -2.37
N LEU A 52 2.82 -25.56 -3.49
CA LEU A 52 3.77 -25.99 -4.50
C LEU A 52 5.21 -26.01 -3.96
N SER A 53 5.61 -24.97 -3.22
CA SER A 53 6.89 -24.89 -2.55
C SER A 53 7.09 -26.06 -1.57
N ARG A 54 6.07 -26.35 -0.76
CA ARG A 54 6.09 -27.50 0.15
C ARG A 54 6.24 -28.84 -0.58
N ARG A 55 5.56 -28.98 -1.73
CA ARG A 55 5.62 -30.21 -2.56
C ARG A 55 7.02 -30.44 -3.15
N TRP A 56 7.71 -29.37 -3.59
CA TRP A 56 9.00 -29.47 -4.26
C TRP A 56 10.19 -29.51 -3.28
N PHE A 57 10.12 -28.71 -2.22
CA PHE A 57 11.26 -28.52 -1.27
C PHE A 57 11.00 -29.14 0.11
N GLY A 58 9.85 -29.81 0.28
CA GLY A 58 9.49 -30.47 1.52
C GLY A 58 9.05 -29.53 2.65
N PRO A 59 8.81 -30.08 3.87
CA PRO A 59 8.29 -29.33 5.01
C PRO A 59 9.21 -28.19 5.51
N ALA A 60 10.51 -28.28 5.26
CA ALA A 60 11.47 -27.25 5.64
C ALA A 60 11.23 -25.92 4.89
N SER A 61 10.74 -25.99 3.64
CA SER A 61 10.41 -24.79 2.86
C SER A 61 9.29 -23.97 3.49
N GLU A 62 8.32 -24.62 4.13
CA GLU A 62 7.19 -23.97 4.77
C GLU A 62 7.65 -23.02 5.90
N ARG A 63 8.70 -23.39 6.63
CA ARG A 63 9.28 -22.57 7.70
C ARG A 63 9.99 -21.33 7.17
N ALA A 64 10.76 -21.49 6.09
CA ALA A 64 11.54 -20.40 5.50
C ALA A 64 10.70 -19.52 4.54
N TYR A 65 9.58 -20.03 4.03
CA TYR A 65 8.81 -19.40 2.96
C TYR A 65 8.51 -17.93 3.24
N ARG A 66 8.00 -17.62 4.43
CA ARG A 66 7.58 -16.27 4.79
C ARG A 66 8.76 -15.30 4.87
N VAL A 67 9.89 -15.72 5.43
CA VAL A 67 11.11 -14.91 5.47
C VAL A 67 11.63 -14.64 4.06
N VAL A 68 11.77 -15.70 3.26
CA VAL A 68 12.23 -15.59 1.85
C VAL A 68 11.30 -14.71 1.04
N TYR A 69 9.99 -14.89 1.20
CA TYR A 69 8.98 -14.07 0.55
C TYR A 69 9.09 -12.58 0.94
N ASN A 70 9.24 -12.27 2.24
CA ASN A 70 9.37 -10.89 2.71
C ASN A 70 10.67 -10.23 2.21
N LEU A 71 11.79 -10.98 2.21
CA LEU A 71 13.05 -10.50 1.63
C LEU A 71 12.93 -10.27 0.13
N PHE A 72 12.34 -11.21 -0.59
CA PHE A 72 12.09 -11.06 -2.02
C PHE A 72 11.20 -9.84 -2.29
N ALA A 73 10.12 -9.66 -1.53
CA ALA A 73 9.22 -8.51 -1.66
C ALA A 73 9.96 -7.18 -1.45
N ALA A 74 10.78 -7.07 -0.39
CA ALA A 74 11.56 -5.88 -0.12
C ALA A 74 12.60 -5.60 -1.24
N LEU A 75 13.37 -6.61 -1.63
CA LEU A 75 14.43 -6.45 -2.63
C LEU A 75 13.87 -6.17 -4.03
N SER A 76 12.79 -6.84 -4.43
CA SER A 76 12.16 -6.63 -5.75
C SER A 76 11.39 -5.31 -5.86
N PHE A 77 11.09 -4.65 -4.74
CA PHE A 77 10.52 -3.30 -4.74
C PHE A 77 11.56 -2.20 -4.99
N LEU A 78 12.84 -2.44 -4.68
CA LEU A 78 13.92 -1.46 -4.89
C LEU A 78 14.06 -1.00 -6.35
N PRO A 79 14.02 -1.87 -7.37
CA PRO A 79 13.98 -1.44 -8.77
C PRO A 79 12.80 -0.53 -9.11
N VAL A 80 11.61 -0.75 -8.52
CA VAL A 80 10.43 0.11 -8.73
C VAL A 80 10.70 1.51 -8.18
N LEU A 81 11.27 1.60 -6.98
CA LEU A 81 11.68 2.89 -6.38
C LEU A 81 12.79 3.55 -7.20
N ALA A 82 13.77 2.78 -7.66
CA ALA A 82 14.86 3.29 -8.50
C ALA A 82 14.32 3.91 -9.80
N LEU A 83 13.38 3.25 -10.48
CA LEU A 83 12.73 3.81 -11.67
C LEU A 83 12.07 5.16 -11.38
N ALA A 84 11.35 5.29 -10.25
CA ALA A 84 10.72 6.55 -9.87
C ALA A 84 11.76 7.67 -9.62
N GLY A 85 12.96 7.31 -9.12
CA GLY A 85 14.03 8.27 -8.80
C GLY A 85 14.94 8.67 -9.97
N ILE A 86 15.15 7.77 -10.95
CA ILE A 86 16.11 7.99 -12.05
C ILE A 86 15.47 8.38 -13.38
N LEU A 87 14.21 8.03 -13.62
CA LEU A 87 13.54 8.40 -14.87
C LEU A 87 13.28 9.89 -14.95
N PRO A 88 13.28 10.49 -16.17
CA PRO A 88 12.92 11.90 -16.36
C PRO A 88 11.59 12.23 -15.68
N ASP A 89 11.60 13.27 -14.85
CA ASP A 89 10.49 13.61 -13.97
C ASP A 89 10.04 15.08 -14.16
N GLN A 90 8.90 15.42 -13.58
CA GLN A 90 8.34 16.76 -13.59
C GLN A 90 7.69 17.06 -12.26
N LEU A 91 8.06 18.16 -11.64
CA LEU A 91 7.43 18.66 -10.42
C LEU A 91 5.97 19.06 -10.72
N ILE A 92 5.03 18.53 -9.94
CA ILE A 92 3.61 18.93 -9.99
C ILE A 92 3.35 20.03 -8.96
N TYR A 93 3.71 19.78 -7.69
CA TYR A 93 3.62 20.77 -6.63
C TYR A 93 4.71 20.57 -5.57
N ARG A 94 4.97 21.66 -4.85
CA ARG A 94 5.74 21.65 -3.60
C ARG A 94 4.99 22.49 -2.58
N ILE A 95 4.73 21.91 -1.41
CA ILE A 95 4.09 22.59 -0.29
C ILE A 95 5.09 23.59 0.30
N PRO A 96 4.77 24.90 0.38
CA PRO A 96 5.67 25.89 0.94
C PRO A 96 5.77 25.80 2.47
N SER A 97 6.86 26.32 3.04
CA SER A 97 6.98 26.56 4.48
C SER A 97 5.90 27.58 4.94
N PRO A 98 5.28 27.44 6.13
CA PRO A 98 5.56 26.41 7.14
C PRO A 98 4.79 25.08 6.95
N TRP A 99 3.90 24.97 5.96
CA TRP A 99 3.01 23.82 5.73
C TRP A 99 3.79 22.53 5.41
N THR A 100 5.02 22.66 4.88
CA THR A 100 5.93 21.51 4.70
C THR A 100 6.19 20.80 6.03
N LEU A 101 6.37 21.54 7.13
CA LEU A 101 6.62 20.96 8.46
C LEU A 101 5.39 20.19 8.95
N LEU A 102 4.19 20.71 8.70
CA LEU A 102 2.95 20.00 9.03
C LEU A 102 2.84 18.68 8.24
N SER A 103 3.12 18.71 6.93
CA SER A 103 3.13 17.53 6.07
C SER A 103 4.11 16.47 6.59
N LEU A 104 5.34 16.86 6.91
CA LEU A 104 6.34 15.96 7.48
C LEU A 104 5.92 15.39 8.86
N ALA A 105 5.35 16.23 9.74
CA ALA A 105 4.84 15.76 11.02
C ALA A 105 3.73 14.71 10.85
N LEU A 106 2.82 14.91 9.90
CA LEU A 106 1.79 13.93 9.57
C LEU A 106 2.36 12.65 8.97
N GLN A 107 3.43 12.72 8.16
CA GLN A 107 4.13 11.52 7.69
C GLN A 107 4.80 10.76 8.83
N VAL A 108 5.43 11.47 9.79
CA VAL A 108 5.97 10.83 11.01
C VAL A 108 4.86 10.15 11.80
N MET A 109 3.70 10.79 11.97
CA MET A 109 2.54 10.16 12.61
C MET A 109 2.09 8.91 11.86
N ALA A 110 2.09 8.92 10.53
CA ALA A 110 1.76 7.73 9.73
C ALA A 110 2.76 6.60 9.97
N VAL A 111 4.07 6.89 10.07
CA VAL A 111 5.09 5.89 10.41
C VAL A 111 4.89 5.33 11.81
N LEU A 112 4.59 6.19 12.80
CA LEU A 112 4.27 5.75 14.17
C LEU A 112 3.00 4.88 14.21
N MET A 113 1.98 5.24 13.44
CA MET A 113 0.76 4.44 13.29
C MET A 113 1.08 3.06 12.67
N LEU A 114 1.97 3.01 11.66
CA LEU A 114 2.44 1.76 11.06
C LEU A 114 3.13 0.89 12.13
N GLY A 115 4.07 1.46 12.87
CA GLY A 115 4.78 0.77 13.96
C GLY A 115 3.83 0.23 15.03
N MET A 116 2.88 1.06 15.51
CA MET A 116 1.88 0.63 16.48
C MET A 116 0.98 -0.50 15.93
N GLY A 117 0.58 -0.43 14.66
CA GLY A 117 -0.21 -1.48 14.03
C GLY A 117 0.56 -2.81 13.94
N LEU A 118 1.85 -2.75 13.62
CA LEU A 118 2.72 -3.94 13.61
C LEU A 118 2.90 -4.54 15.00
N LEU A 119 3.00 -3.71 16.04
CA LEU A 119 3.11 -4.19 17.43
C LEU A 119 1.80 -4.79 17.97
N GLN A 120 0.65 -4.40 17.43
CA GLN A 120 -0.66 -4.99 17.77
C GLN A 120 -0.91 -6.33 17.09
N THR A 121 -0.15 -6.65 16.05
CA THR A 121 -0.12 -7.95 15.41
C THR A 121 1.13 -8.71 15.87
N ASP A 122 1.18 -10.00 15.64
CA ASP A 122 2.40 -10.78 15.90
C ASP A 122 3.47 -10.44 14.85
N LEU A 123 4.30 -9.43 15.15
CA LEU A 123 5.38 -8.98 14.27
C LEU A 123 6.33 -10.12 13.87
N TRP A 124 6.68 -11.00 14.82
CA TRP A 124 7.59 -12.11 14.54
C TRP A 124 6.96 -13.16 13.63
N TYR A 125 5.65 -13.36 13.79
CA TYR A 125 4.88 -14.19 12.88
C TYR A 125 4.75 -13.51 11.50
N PHE A 126 4.46 -12.21 11.46
CA PHE A 126 4.36 -11.43 10.22
C PHE A 126 5.66 -11.46 9.42
N LEU A 127 6.81 -11.28 10.06
CA LEU A 127 8.13 -11.35 9.43
C LEU A 127 8.53 -12.77 9.02
N GLY A 128 7.90 -13.79 9.57
CA GLY A 128 8.22 -15.20 9.33
C GLY A 128 9.29 -15.77 10.26
N VAL A 129 9.80 -14.98 11.18
CA VAL A 129 10.87 -15.41 12.13
C VAL A 129 10.34 -16.47 13.09
N ARG A 130 9.09 -16.34 13.56
CA ARG A 130 8.49 -17.33 14.46
C ARG A 130 8.40 -18.71 13.80
N GLN A 131 7.96 -18.78 12.54
CA GLN A 131 7.86 -20.04 11.78
C GLN A 131 9.24 -20.68 11.54
N LEU A 132 10.25 -19.83 11.35
CA LEU A 132 11.64 -20.31 11.17
C LEU A 132 12.20 -20.94 12.44
N LEU A 133 11.98 -20.30 13.61
CA LEU A 133 12.55 -20.71 14.90
C LEU A 133 11.71 -21.77 15.62
N GLN A 134 10.39 -21.77 15.42
CA GLN A 134 9.43 -22.67 16.09
C GLN A 134 8.69 -23.51 15.06
N PRO A 135 9.16 -24.74 14.79
CA PRO A 135 8.47 -25.66 13.89
C PRO A 135 7.04 -25.92 14.35
N GLY A 136 6.06 -25.71 13.46
CA GLY A 136 4.64 -25.91 13.79
C GLY A 136 3.94 -24.66 14.35
N ALA A 137 4.59 -23.49 14.37
CA ALA A 137 3.90 -22.24 14.69
C ALA A 137 2.75 -22.01 13.71
N SER A 138 1.51 -22.14 14.22
CA SER A 138 0.27 -21.90 13.46
C SER A 138 -0.05 -20.42 13.33
N GLU A 139 -0.87 -20.07 12.35
CA GLU A 139 -1.42 -18.72 12.24
C GLU A 139 -2.15 -18.35 13.54
N PRO A 140 -2.02 -17.07 14.01
CA PRO A 140 -2.80 -16.61 15.15
C PRO A 140 -4.28 -16.88 14.90
N ASN A 141 -4.92 -17.58 15.83
CA ASN A 141 -6.32 -18.02 15.68
C ASN A 141 -7.31 -16.97 16.19
N GLU A 142 -6.80 -15.82 16.61
CA GLU A 142 -7.62 -14.73 17.16
C GLU A 142 -7.68 -13.55 16.20
N LEU A 143 -8.89 -13.04 16.01
CA LEU A 143 -9.14 -11.82 15.24
C LEU A 143 -8.77 -10.60 16.10
N VAL A 144 -7.75 -9.86 15.68
CA VAL A 144 -7.35 -8.61 16.35
C VAL A 144 -8.35 -7.51 15.99
N ILE A 145 -9.13 -7.05 16.98
CA ILE A 145 -10.16 -5.99 16.84
C ILE A 145 -9.95 -4.84 17.82
N SER A 146 -8.81 -4.79 18.51
CA SER A 146 -8.46 -3.78 19.53
C SER A 146 -7.52 -2.71 18.97
N GLY A 147 -7.30 -1.66 19.73
CA GLY A 147 -6.37 -0.59 19.39
C GLY A 147 -6.72 0.12 18.08
N LEU A 148 -5.78 0.17 17.12
CA LEU A 148 -5.99 0.78 15.80
C LEU A 148 -7.02 0.00 14.97
N TYR A 149 -7.10 -1.32 15.15
CA TYR A 149 -8.05 -2.19 14.46
C TYR A 149 -9.51 -1.92 14.88
N ARG A 150 -9.74 -1.26 16.02
CA ARG A 150 -11.06 -0.76 16.39
C ARG A 150 -11.53 0.41 15.51
N ARG A 151 -10.61 1.17 14.96
CA ARG A 151 -10.90 2.38 14.15
C ARG A 151 -11.03 2.07 12.66
N VAL A 152 -10.15 1.23 12.14
CA VAL A 152 -10.13 0.74 10.75
C VAL A 152 -9.67 -0.71 10.72
N ARG A 153 -10.18 -1.50 9.78
CA ARG A 153 -9.83 -2.92 9.67
C ARG A 153 -8.40 -3.15 9.17
N HIS A 154 -7.84 -2.20 8.39
CA HIS A 154 -6.50 -2.29 7.82
C HIS A 154 -5.64 -1.08 8.19
N PRO A 155 -5.26 -0.93 9.47
CA PRO A 155 -4.51 0.25 9.94
C PRO A 155 -3.13 0.37 9.29
N LEU A 156 -2.46 -0.74 8.95
CA LEU A 156 -1.17 -0.73 8.26
C LEU A 156 -1.29 -0.16 6.86
N TYR A 157 -2.35 -0.53 6.13
CA TYR A 157 -2.61 0.01 4.79
C TYR A 157 -3.03 1.48 4.84
N THR A 158 -3.84 1.86 5.84
CA THR A 158 -4.20 3.26 6.08
C THR A 158 -2.95 4.10 6.34
N ALA A 159 -2.07 3.65 7.20
CA ALA A 159 -0.80 4.33 7.51
C ALA A 159 0.09 4.46 6.26
N GLY A 160 0.22 3.40 5.47
CA GLY A 160 0.95 3.42 4.21
C GLY A 160 0.38 4.44 3.21
N LEU A 161 -0.94 4.47 3.03
CA LEU A 161 -1.61 5.44 2.17
C LEU A 161 -1.41 6.88 2.67
N LEU A 162 -1.57 7.12 3.96
CA LEU A 162 -1.30 8.43 4.55
C LEU A 162 0.15 8.86 4.30
N PHE A 163 1.12 7.97 4.50
CA PHE A 163 2.53 8.28 4.29
C PHE A 163 2.83 8.71 2.86
N ILE A 164 2.35 7.99 1.84
CA ILE A 164 2.66 8.29 0.44
C ILE A 164 1.91 9.54 -0.07
N TRP A 165 0.67 9.79 0.40
CA TRP A 165 -0.12 10.92 -0.07
C TRP A 165 0.13 12.22 0.69
N LEU A 166 0.74 12.16 1.87
CA LEU A 166 1.17 13.33 2.64
C LEU A 166 2.57 13.84 2.25
N ALA A 167 3.13 13.38 1.13
CA ALA A 167 4.42 13.86 0.65
C ALA A 167 4.39 15.37 0.39
N PRO A 168 5.34 16.16 0.95
CA PRO A 168 5.35 17.62 0.80
C PRO A 168 5.70 18.07 -0.61
N GLN A 169 6.18 17.17 -1.43
CA GLN A 169 6.49 17.39 -2.84
C GLN A 169 5.89 16.25 -3.65
N MET A 170 5.21 16.59 -4.73
CA MET A 170 4.66 15.62 -5.68
C MET A 170 5.26 15.86 -7.05
N THR A 171 5.79 14.80 -7.62
CA THR A 171 6.26 14.75 -9.01
C THR A 171 5.39 13.82 -9.82
N LEU A 172 5.53 13.84 -11.14
CA LEU A 172 4.77 12.98 -12.02
C LEU A 172 5.11 11.49 -11.81
N ASN A 173 6.39 11.18 -11.58
CA ASN A 173 6.85 9.83 -11.29
C ASN A 173 6.33 9.35 -9.92
N LEU A 174 6.39 10.22 -8.89
CA LEU A 174 5.85 9.91 -7.58
C LEU A 174 4.32 9.74 -7.61
N LEU A 175 3.62 10.53 -8.41
CA LEU A 175 2.18 10.36 -8.63
C LEU A 175 1.85 9.00 -9.25
N ALA A 176 2.60 8.57 -10.28
CA ALA A 176 2.43 7.24 -10.88
C ALA A 176 2.65 6.12 -9.86
N LEU A 177 3.73 6.22 -9.06
CA LEU A 177 4.04 5.29 -7.98
C LEU A 177 2.90 5.23 -6.96
N ASN A 178 2.45 6.40 -6.46
CA ASN A 178 1.40 6.50 -5.44
C ASN A 178 0.05 5.95 -5.94
N LEU A 179 -0.33 6.24 -7.19
CA LEU A 179 -1.54 5.68 -7.81
C LEU A 179 -1.45 4.17 -7.93
N GLY A 180 -0.33 3.65 -8.45
CA GLY A 180 -0.10 2.22 -8.58
C GLY A 180 -0.14 1.50 -7.23
N LEU A 181 0.55 2.04 -6.21
CA LEU A 181 0.54 1.50 -4.86
C LEU A 181 -0.83 1.59 -4.20
N THR A 182 -1.59 2.66 -4.45
CA THR A 182 -2.96 2.79 -3.94
C THR A 182 -3.86 1.68 -4.48
N VAL A 183 -3.83 1.46 -5.79
CA VAL A 183 -4.59 0.36 -6.42
C VAL A 183 -4.14 -1.00 -5.86
N TYR A 184 -2.82 -1.22 -5.75
CA TYR A 184 -2.25 -2.44 -5.19
C TYR A 184 -2.72 -2.69 -3.75
N ILE A 185 -2.68 -1.67 -2.88
CA ILE A 185 -3.15 -1.75 -1.48
C ILE A 185 -4.65 -2.06 -1.42
N LEU A 186 -5.47 -1.40 -2.24
CA LEU A 186 -6.92 -1.63 -2.27
C LEU A 186 -7.25 -3.07 -2.69
N VAL A 187 -6.60 -3.56 -3.74
CA VAL A 187 -6.76 -4.95 -4.19
C VAL A 187 -6.28 -5.93 -3.11
N GLY A 188 -5.11 -5.66 -2.50
CA GLY A 188 -4.56 -6.46 -1.42
C GLY A 188 -5.52 -6.56 -0.24
N ALA A 189 -6.07 -5.43 0.22
CA ALA A 189 -7.06 -5.40 1.30
C ALA A 189 -8.32 -6.22 0.97
N MET A 190 -8.85 -6.11 -0.25
CA MET A 190 -10.01 -6.91 -0.67
C MET A 190 -9.72 -8.41 -0.69
N LEU A 191 -8.52 -8.81 -1.13
CA LEU A 191 -8.13 -10.23 -1.13
C LEU A 191 -7.93 -10.76 0.30
N GLU A 192 -7.34 -9.94 1.18
CA GLU A 192 -7.16 -10.26 2.59
C GLU A 192 -8.52 -10.40 3.30
N GLU A 193 -9.48 -9.50 3.07
CA GLU A 193 -10.81 -9.60 3.63
C GLU A 193 -11.53 -10.89 3.22
N ARG A 194 -11.37 -11.32 1.97
CA ARG A 194 -11.91 -12.63 1.52
C ARG A 194 -11.28 -13.80 2.27
N LYS A 195 -9.98 -13.71 2.59
CA LYS A 195 -9.29 -14.73 3.40
C LYS A 195 -9.80 -14.72 4.84
N LEU A 196 -9.92 -13.55 5.46
CA LEU A 196 -10.41 -13.38 6.83
C LEU A 196 -11.87 -13.84 6.99
N LEU A 197 -12.72 -13.56 5.99
CA LEU A 197 -14.09 -14.09 5.96
C LEU A 197 -14.13 -15.63 5.92
N ARG A 198 -13.25 -16.28 5.17
CA ARG A 198 -13.17 -17.75 5.15
C ARG A 198 -12.63 -18.31 6.46
N GLN A 199 -11.74 -17.59 7.13
CA GLN A 199 -11.08 -18.03 8.37
C GLN A 199 -11.97 -17.82 9.60
N PHE A 200 -12.62 -16.66 9.73
CA PHE A 200 -13.35 -16.23 10.93
C PHE A 200 -14.87 -16.17 10.75
N GLY A 201 -15.39 -16.32 9.51
CA GLY A 201 -16.83 -16.42 9.23
C GLY A 201 -17.64 -15.26 9.79
N GLY A 202 -18.65 -15.59 10.59
CA GLY A 202 -19.59 -14.64 11.17
C GLY A 202 -18.94 -13.58 12.07
N ALA A 203 -17.87 -13.92 12.81
CA ALA A 203 -17.16 -12.97 13.66
C ALA A 203 -16.54 -11.83 12.82
N TYR A 204 -15.95 -12.17 11.66
CA TYR A 204 -15.42 -11.15 10.76
C TYR A 204 -16.52 -10.33 10.07
N THR A 205 -17.64 -10.96 9.72
CA THR A 205 -18.80 -10.25 9.15
C THR A 205 -19.34 -9.21 10.12
N GLU A 206 -19.44 -9.53 11.41
CA GLU A 206 -19.88 -8.58 12.43
C GLU A 206 -18.88 -7.43 12.64
N TYR A 207 -17.59 -7.74 12.60
CA TYR A 207 -16.53 -6.74 12.63
C TYR A 207 -16.60 -5.78 11.42
N GLN A 208 -16.87 -6.29 10.21
CA GLN A 208 -17.05 -5.47 9.01
C GLN A 208 -18.20 -4.46 9.11
N LYS A 209 -19.30 -4.83 9.77
CA LYS A 209 -20.45 -3.93 9.96
C LYS A 209 -20.11 -2.72 10.84
N ARG A 210 -19.28 -2.93 11.86
CA ARG A 210 -18.93 -1.92 12.87
C ARG A 210 -17.74 -1.06 12.50
N THR A 211 -16.76 -1.64 11.79
CA THR A 211 -15.47 -0.99 11.53
C THR A 211 -15.25 -0.79 10.03
N PRO A 212 -14.95 0.43 9.56
CA PRO A 212 -14.65 0.71 8.16
C PRO A 212 -13.31 0.09 7.73
N MET A 213 -13.13 -0.10 6.41
CA MET A 213 -11.94 -0.76 5.85
C MET A 213 -10.66 0.06 6.05
N LEU A 214 -10.62 1.29 5.56
CA LEU A 214 -9.41 2.13 5.51
C LEU A 214 -9.59 3.52 6.10
N ILE A 215 -10.74 4.16 5.89
CA ILE A 215 -11.00 5.55 6.31
C ILE A 215 -11.82 5.51 7.60
N PRO A 216 -11.28 6.05 8.72
CA PRO A 216 -12.03 6.09 9.97
C PRO A 216 -13.35 6.87 9.82
N ARG A 217 -14.43 6.38 10.41
CA ARG A 217 -15.65 7.16 10.52
C ARG A 217 -15.42 8.29 11.52
N LEU A 218 -15.75 9.52 11.12
CA LEU A 218 -15.80 10.67 12.02
C LEU A 218 -17.10 10.56 12.83
N GLY A 219 -17.04 9.92 14.00
CA GLY A 219 -18.17 9.71 14.90
C GLY A 219 -17.79 8.77 16.03
N ARG A 220 -18.58 8.78 17.12
CA ARG A 220 -18.38 7.83 18.25
C ARG A 220 -18.52 6.40 17.75
N VAL A 221 -17.49 5.61 17.95
CA VAL A 221 -17.56 4.15 17.88
C VAL A 221 -18.21 3.73 19.21
N GLU A 222 -19.50 3.40 19.20
CA GLU A 222 -20.19 2.77 20.31
C GLU A 222 -19.65 1.35 20.55
#